data_2a8471582268fb30d3e21cdebac80178
#
_entry.id   2a8471582268fb30d3e21cdebac80178
#
_cell.length_a   1.000
_cell.length_b   1.000
_cell.length_c   1.000
_cell.angle_alpha   90.00
_cell.angle_beta   90.00
_cell.angle_gamma   90.00
#
_symmetry.space_group_name_H-M   'P 1'
#
loop_
_entity.id
_entity.type
_entity.pdbx_description
1 polymer ?
#
loop_
_entity_poly.entity_id
_entity_poly.type
_entity_poly.pdbx_seq_one_letter_code
_entity_poly.pdbx_strand_id
1 'polypeptide(L)'
;LEIFKGVIESGADAVYVGGSMFGARAYANNFTEEELLEAIDFAHLRGVKVYLTVNTLIKNSEFSKLYDYLLVYYKRGLDAVIVQDIGVVKAIHEYFPSMEIHTTRVVMAREVSLAEMKRIHEETGMELEAFVHGALCYSYSGQCLFSSILGGRSGNRGRCAQPCRLPYVYEGKEQFWLSPKDICTLQILPEVLEAGVDSLKIEGRMKRTEY
;
A
#
# COMPACT_ATOMS: atom_id res chain seq x y z
N LEU A 1 15.58 -1.18 -0.25
CA LEU A 1 16.11 -0.37 0.84
C LEU A 1 16.50 1.04 0.37
N GLU A 2 17.19 1.21 -0.78
CA GLU A 2 17.60 2.54 -1.30
C GLU A 2 16.41 3.48 -1.53
N ILE A 3 15.35 3.02 -2.21
CA ILE A 3 14.13 3.81 -2.42
C ILE A 3 13.50 4.24 -1.08
N PHE A 4 13.49 3.34 -0.11
CA PHE A 4 12.98 3.63 1.23
C PHE A 4 13.77 4.77 1.90
N LYS A 5 15.10 4.71 1.84
CA LYS A 5 15.97 5.77 2.38
C LYS A 5 15.72 7.10 1.67
N GLY A 6 15.59 7.09 0.35
CA GLY A 6 15.29 8.29 -0.44
C GLY A 6 13.93 8.93 -0.08
N VAL A 7 12.90 8.12 0.16
CA VAL A 7 11.57 8.63 0.60
C VAL A 7 11.66 9.32 1.96
N ILE A 8 12.40 8.73 2.90
CA ILE A 8 12.61 9.33 4.23
C ILE A 8 13.38 10.65 4.12
N GLU A 9 14.44 10.69 3.32
CA GLU A 9 15.26 11.88 3.10
C GLU A 9 14.48 12.99 2.37
N SER A 10 13.43 12.63 1.65
CA SER A 10 12.50 13.57 1.01
C SER A 10 11.45 14.16 1.96
N GLY A 11 11.46 13.80 3.25
CA GLY A 11 10.61 14.41 4.28
C GLY A 11 9.30 13.70 4.55
N ALA A 12 9.22 12.39 4.34
CA ALA A 12 8.05 11.60 4.72
C ALA A 12 7.90 11.54 6.25
N ASP A 13 6.68 11.69 6.77
CA ASP A 13 6.35 11.52 8.20
C ASP A 13 6.23 10.05 8.60
N ALA A 14 5.81 9.21 7.65
CA ALA A 14 5.68 7.78 7.83
C ALA A 14 5.87 7.02 6.50
N VAL A 15 6.37 5.79 6.58
CA VAL A 15 6.53 4.91 5.41
C VAL A 15 5.87 3.58 5.68
N TYR A 16 5.01 3.11 4.76
CA TYR A 16 4.49 1.76 4.83
C TYR A 16 5.28 0.83 3.91
N VAL A 17 5.55 -0.38 4.40
CA VAL A 17 6.39 -1.38 3.72
C VAL A 17 5.73 -2.74 3.70
N GLY A 18 6.12 -3.56 2.73
CA GLY A 18 5.80 -4.98 2.69
C GLY A 18 7.00 -5.80 3.15
N GLY A 19 6.76 -6.73 4.05
CA GLY A 19 7.76 -7.72 4.43
C GLY A 19 7.62 -9.02 3.64
N SER A 20 8.36 -10.04 4.04
CA SER A 20 8.44 -11.34 3.36
C SER A 20 7.14 -12.15 3.38
N MET A 21 6.23 -11.90 4.35
CA MET A 21 4.97 -12.64 4.53
C MET A 21 3.79 -11.70 4.72
N PHE A 22 2.57 -12.23 4.53
CA PHE A 22 1.27 -11.62 4.83
C PHE A 22 0.95 -10.29 4.12
N GLY A 23 1.81 -9.85 3.20
CA GLY A 23 1.55 -8.66 2.38
C GLY A 23 0.82 -9.00 1.08
N ALA A 24 -0.12 -8.16 0.65
CA ALA A 24 -0.90 -8.35 -0.58
C ALA A 24 -0.05 -8.36 -1.87
N ARG A 25 1.17 -7.86 -1.83
CA ARG A 25 2.09 -7.81 -2.98
C ARG A 25 3.23 -8.83 -2.87
N ALA A 26 2.88 -10.11 -2.89
CA ALA A 26 3.82 -11.22 -2.72
C ALA A 26 4.97 -11.28 -3.74
N TYR A 27 4.84 -10.63 -4.91
CA TYR A 27 5.86 -10.61 -5.98
C TYR A 27 6.59 -9.27 -6.12
N ALA A 28 6.37 -8.31 -5.23
CA ALA A 28 7.21 -7.13 -5.16
C ALA A 28 8.57 -7.48 -4.53
N ASN A 29 9.58 -6.66 -4.76
CA ASN A 29 10.82 -6.73 -3.99
C ASN A 29 10.53 -6.29 -2.55
N ASN A 30 9.93 -7.21 -1.78
CA ASN A 30 9.65 -6.98 -0.38
C ASN A 30 10.94 -7.06 0.43
N PHE A 31 10.96 -6.39 1.58
CA PHE A 31 12.09 -6.44 2.49
C PHE A 31 12.31 -7.85 3.04
N THR A 32 13.57 -8.27 3.15
CA THR A 32 13.96 -9.38 4.03
C THR A 32 13.79 -8.96 5.49
N GLU A 33 13.95 -9.90 6.42
CA GLU A 33 13.88 -9.58 7.85
C GLU A 33 14.97 -8.58 8.25
N GLU A 34 16.20 -8.82 7.82
CA GLU A 34 17.35 -7.96 8.11
C GLU A 34 17.19 -6.55 7.51
N GLU A 35 16.75 -6.48 6.26
CA GLU A 35 16.49 -5.20 5.59
C GLU A 35 15.37 -4.40 6.28
N LEU A 36 14.33 -5.07 6.78
CA LEU A 36 13.23 -4.40 7.47
C LEU A 36 13.67 -3.90 8.85
N LEU A 37 14.49 -4.65 9.57
CA LEU A 37 15.08 -4.19 10.84
C LEU A 37 15.98 -2.98 10.63
N GLU A 38 16.83 -2.99 9.59
CA GLU A 38 17.66 -1.83 9.20
C GLU A 38 16.78 -0.63 8.82
N ALA A 39 15.69 -0.88 8.09
CA ALA A 39 14.75 0.17 7.68
C ALA A 39 14.07 0.84 8.87
N ILE A 40 13.64 0.07 9.89
CA ILE A 40 13.05 0.59 11.12
C ILE A 40 14.05 1.50 11.84
N ASP A 41 15.28 1.04 12.04
CA ASP A 41 16.32 1.83 12.70
C ASP A 41 16.63 3.12 11.95
N PHE A 42 16.78 3.02 10.62
CA PHE A 42 17.07 4.17 9.78
C PHE A 42 15.96 5.25 9.82
N ALA A 43 14.71 4.79 9.83
CA ALA A 43 13.55 5.67 9.92
C ALA A 43 13.45 6.35 11.29
N HIS A 44 13.57 5.57 12.37
CA HIS A 44 13.46 6.08 13.73
C HIS A 44 14.53 7.09 14.08
N LEU A 45 15.76 6.93 13.61
CA LEU A 45 16.85 7.92 13.76
C LEU A 45 16.49 9.29 13.13
N ARG A 46 15.48 9.33 12.24
CA ARG A 46 15.00 10.56 11.57
C ARG A 46 13.60 10.97 12.00
N GLY A 47 13.04 10.32 13.01
CA GLY A 47 11.69 10.59 13.53
C GLY A 47 10.57 10.15 12.60
N VAL A 48 10.84 9.27 11.65
CA VAL A 48 9.87 8.76 10.67
C VAL A 48 9.30 7.42 11.13
N LYS A 49 7.98 7.27 11.07
CA LYS A 49 7.29 6.03 11.46
C LYS A 49 7.33 4.98 10.35
N VAL A 50 7.34 3.70 10.75
CA VAL A 50 7.30 2.57 9.82
C VAL A 50 6.07 1.71 10.08
N TYR A 51 5.28 1.47 9.03
CA TYR A 51 4.06 0.65 9.07
C TYR A 51 4.24 -0.60 8.21
N LEU A 52 4.05 -1.77 8.80
CA LEU A 52 4.17 -3.05 8.09
C LEU A 52 2.81 -3.50 7.56
N THR A 53 2.74 -3.83 6.28
CA THR A 53 1.51 -4.37 5.70
C THR A 53 1.33 -5.86 6.02
N VAL A 54 0.25 -6.18 6.73
CA VAL A 54 -0.26 -7.53 7.03
C VAL A 54 -1.68 -7.63 6.47
N ASN A 55 -1.84 -7.24 5.22
CA ASN A 55 -3.12 -6.94 4.59
C ASN A 55 -3.60 -8.03 3.62
N THR A 56 -3.40 -9.28 3.99
CA THR A 56 -4.00 -10.45 3.32
C THR A 56 -4.92 -11.20 4.28
N LEU A 57 -5.89 -11.93 3.73
CA LEU A 57 -6.66 -12.89 4.51
C LEU A 57 -5.77 -14.09 4.86
N ILE A 58 -5.73 -14.45 6.13
CA ILE A 58 -4.85 -15.49 6.68
C ILE A 58 -5.66 -16.77 6.95
N LYS A 59 -5.08 -17.92 6.58
CA LYS A 59 -5.68 -19.23 6.92
C LYS A 59 -5.38 -19.57 8.37
N ASN A 60 -6.27 -20.33 9.01
CA ASN A 60 -6.09 -20.76 10.40
C ASN A 60 -4.73 -21.44 10.65
N SER A 61 -4.22 -22.19 9.67
CA SER A 61 -2.91 -22.86 9.75
C SER A 61 -1.70 -21.91 9.67
N GLU A 62 -1.91 -20.63 9.37
CA GLU A 62 -0.85 -19.63 9.22
C GLU A 62 -0.72 -18.70 10.44
N PHE A 63 -1.70 -18.75 11.38
CA PHE A 63 -1.68 -17.89 12.57
C PHE A 63 -0.47 -18.10 13.48
N SER A 64 0.02 -19.35 13.63
CA SER A 64 1.23 -19.62 14.41
C SER A 64 2.45 -18.90 13.84
N LYS A 65 2.56 -18.82 12.51
CA LYS A 65 3.64 -18.11 11.82
C LYS A 65 3.53 -16.60 11.96
N LEU A 66 2.31 -16.07 12.10
CA LEU A 66 2.07 -14.64 12.26
C LEU A 66 2.73 -14.10 13.54
N TYR A 67 2.61 -14.85 14.65
CA TYR A 67 3.23 -14.46 15.92
C TYR A 67 4.75 -14.34 15.80
N ASP A 68 5.41 -15.39 15.33
CA ASP A 68 6.87 -15.41 15.18
C ASP A 68 7.36 -14.32 14.24
N TYR A 69 6.63 -14.11 13.13
CA TYR A 69 6.93 -13.10 12.16
C TYR A 69 6.84 -11.67 12.71
N LEU A 70 5.79 -11.35 13.46
CA LEU A 70 5.61 -10.01 14.01
C LEU A 70 6.47 -9.73 15.24
N LEU A 71 6.81 -10.77 16.02
CA LEU A 71 7.54 -10.62 17.27
C LEU A 71 8.89 -9.91 17.10
N VAL A 72 9.60 -10.21 16.01
CA VAL A 72 10.92 -9.64 15.72
C VAL A 72 10.80 -8.12 15.49
N TYR A 73 9.83 -7.70 14.70
CA TYR A 73 9.59 -6.27 14.40
C TYR A 73 8.98 -5.52 15.57
N TYR A 74 8.08 -6.16 16.33
CA TYR A 74 7.52 -5.60 17.55
C TYR A 74 8.60 -5.27 18.56
N LYS A 75 9.55 -6.20 18.79
CA LYS A 75 10.70 -5.97 19.66
C LYS A 75 11.63 -4.88 19.18
N ARG A 76 11.68 -4.61 17.85
CA ARG A 76 12.46 -3.53 17.26
C ARG A 76 11.76 -2.19 17.33
N GLY A 77 10.49 -2.16 17.76
CA GLY A 77 9.72 -0.93 17.90
C GLY A 77 8.93 -0.54 16.65
N LEU A 78 8.55 -1.51 15.80
CA LEU A 78 7.65 -1.25 14.68
C LEU A 78 6.44 -0.45 15.15
N ASP A 79 6.16 0.69 14.48
CA ASP A 79 5.15 1.64 14.96
C ASP A 79 3.72 1.12 14.79
N ALA A 80 3.40 0.54 13.62
CA ALA A 80 2.07 0.03 13.37
C ALA A 80 2.04 -1.08 12.31
N VAL A 81 0.92 -1.80 12.26
CA VAL A 81 0.60 -2.74 11.20
C VAL A 81 -0.68 -2.32 10.46
N ILE A 82 -0.68 -2.50 9.14
CA ILE A 82 -1.87 -2.26 8.30
C ILE A 82 -2.53 -3.62 8.06
N VAL A 83 -3.72 -3.83 8.63
CA VAL A 83 -4.40 -5.13 8.67
C VAL A 83 -5.75 -5.06 7.94
N GLN A 84 -6.13 -6.18 7.32
CA GLN A 84 -7.43 -6.35 6.66
C GLN A 84 -8.28 -7.45 7.31
N ASP A 85 -7.65 -8.45 7.92
CA ASP A 85 -8.29 -9.64 8.50
C ASP A 85 -8.64 -9.39 9.97
N ILE A 86 -9.92 -9.53 10.34
CA ILE A 86 -10.42 -9.31 11.71
C ILE A 86 -9.79 -10.32 12.69
N GLY A 87 -9.52 -11.56 12.24
CA GLY A 87 -8.84 -12.56 13.06
C GLY A 87 -7.41 -12.12 13.39
N VAL A 88 -6.72 -11.49 12.43
CA VAL A 88 -5.39 -10.91 12.64
C VAL A 88 -5.45 -9.74 13.61
N VAL A 89 -6.44 -8.85 13.51
CA VAL A 89 -6.67 -7.76 14.48
C VAL A 89 -6.77 -8.32 15.90
N LYS A 90 -7.62 -9.35 16.10
CA LYS A 90 -7.79 -9.98 17.40
C LYS A 90 -6.49 -10.60 17.92
N ALA A 91 -5.76 -11.32 17.08
CA ALA A 91 -4.49 -11.94 17.46
C ALA A 91 -3.43 -10.89 17.84
N ILE A 92 -3.35 -9.78 17.10
CA ILE A 92 -2.40 -8.71 17.41
C ILE A 92 -2.75 -8.04 18.74
N HIS A 93 -4.02 -7.74 19.02
CA HIS A 93 -4.44 -7.19 20.30
C HIS A 93 -4.08 -8.11 21.46
N GLU A 94 -4.16 -9.43 21.26
CA GLU A 94 -3.83 -10.43 22.30
C GLU A 94 -2.33 -10.54 22.53
N TYR A 95 -1.53 -10.62 21.46
CA TYR A 95 -0.10 -10.93 21.54
C TYR A 95 0.80 -9.70 21.62
N PHE A 96 0.36 -8.58 21.06
CA PHE A 96 1.13 -7.34 20.92
C PHE A 96 0.29 -6.12 21.33
N PRO A 97 -0.08 -5.97 22.60
CA PRO A 97 -1.09 -5.01 23.07
C PRO A 97 -0.70 -3.53 22.85
N SER A 98 0.59 -3.24 22.67
CA SER A 98 1.06 -1.87 22.36
C SER A 98 1.28 -1.63 20.86
N MET A 99 1.05 -2.64 19.99
CA MET A 99 1.14 -2.47 18.54
C MET A 99 -0.05 -1.67 18.03
N GLU A 100 0.20 -0.56 17.37
CA GLU A 100 -0.84 0.21 16.71
C GLU A 100 -1.35 -0.55 15.46
N ILE A 101 -2.67 -0.61 15.31
CA ILE A 101 -3.32 -1.31 14.19
C ILE A 101 -4.08 -0.30 13.35
N HIS A 102 -3.68 -0.15 12.11
CA HIS A 102 -4.38 0.68 11.14
C HIS A 102 -5.44 -0.15 10.40
N THR A 103 -6.66 -0.15 10.93
CA THR A 103 -7.84 -0.75 10.28
C THR A 103 -8.94 0.26 10.00
N THR A 104 -8.90 1.39 10.68
CA THR A 104 -9.98 2.40 10.68
C THR A 104 -9.82 3.46 9.61
N ARG A 105 -8.64 3.58 9.01
CA ARG A 105 -8.41 4.51 7.90
C ARG A 105 -8.87 3.88 6.58
N VAL A 106 -9.80 4.55 5.92
CA VAL A 106 -10.31 4.10 4.62
C VAL A 106 -9.42 4.62 3.51
N VAL A 107 -8.71 3.72 2.83
CA VAL A 107 -7.98 4.06 1.61
C VAL A 107 -8.96 4.14 0.46
N MET A 108 -9.23 5.35 -0.01
CA MET A 108 -10.17 5.60 -1.08
C MET A 108 -9.70 4.97 -2.40
N ALA A 109 -10.63 4.34 -3.13
CA ALA A 109 -10.36 3.92 -4.49
C ALA A 109 -10.08 5.16 -5.36
N ARG A 110 -9.21 5.02 -6.36
CA ARG A 110 -8.81 6.15 -7.22
C ARG A 110 -9.95 6.69 -8.08
N GLU A 111 -11.04 5.95 -8.17
CA GLU A 111 -12.25 6.31 -8.92
C GLU A 111 -13.22 7.19 -8.13
N VAL A 112 -13.03 7.32 -6.81
CA VAL A 112 -13.89 8.11 -5.94
C VAL A 112 -13.64 9.61 -6.17
N SER A 113 -14.70 10.36 -6.44
CA SER A 113 -14.63 11.80 -6.63
C SER A 113 -14.46 12.56 -5.31
N LEU A 114 -13.98 13.82 -5.38
CA LEU A 114 -13.87 14.69 -4.20
C LEU A 114 -15.21 14.88 -3.46
N ALA A 115 -16.30 15.00 -4.22
CA ALA A 115 -17.65 15.13 -3.63
C ALA A 115 -18.06 13.88 -2.85
N GLU A 116 -17.72 12.69 -3.35
CA GLU A 116 -17.99 11.43 -2.67
C GLU A 116 -17.07 11.27 -1.44
N MET A 117 -15.79 11.65 -1.53
CA MET A 117 -14.87 11.63 -0.38
C MET A 117 -15.42 12.51 0.74
N LYS A 118 -15.82 13.74 0.43
CA LYS A 118 -16.41 14.68 1.38
C LYS A 118 -17.65 14.09 2.05
N ARG A 119 -18.55 13.50 1.25
CA ARG A 119 -19.76 12.87 1.78
C ARG A 119 -19.44 11.69 2.70
N ILE A 120 -18.47 10.83 2.33
CA ILE A 120 -18.06 9.70 3.15
C ILE A 120 -17.47 10.19 4.47
N HIS A 121 -16.61 11.21 4.45
CA HIS A 121 -16.06 11.81 5.66
C HIS A 121 -17.14 12.38 6.57
N GLU A 122 -18.07 13.18 6.01
CA GLU A 122 -19.16 13.81 6.76
C GLU A 122 -20.15 12.80 7.35
N GLU A 123 -20.49 11.73 6.61
CA GLU A 123 -21.46 10.73 7.03
C GLU A 123 -20.89 9.70 8.02
N THR A 124 -19.58 9.41 7.94
CA THR A 124 -18.96 8.31 8.71
C THR A 124 -18.03 8.77 9.82
N GLY A 125 -17.46 9.97 9.72
CA GLY A 125 -16.41 10.45 10.60
C GLY A 125 -15.11 9.66 10.53
N MET A 126 -14.94 8.81 9.50
CA MET A 126 -13.73 7.99 9.33
C MET A 126 -12.59 8.81 8.77
N GLU A 127 -11.36 8.49 9.20
CA GLU A 127 -10.16 9.01 8.56
C GLU A 127 -10.03 8.50 7.13
N LEU A 128 -9.84 9.40 6.18
CA LEU A 128 -9.68 9.08 4.77
C LEU A 128 -8.22 9.19 4.33
N GLU A 129 -7.77 8.20 3.56
CA GLU A 129 -6.49 8.24 2.85
C GLU A 129 -6.73 8.21 1.35
N ALA A 130 -6.19 9.14 0.60
CA ALA A 130 -6.34 9.20 -0.85
C ALA A 130 -4.99 9.14 -1.57
N PHE A 131 -4.97 8.45 -2.72
CA PHE A 131 -3.81 8.49 -3.60
C PHE A 131 -3.73 9.84 -4.32
N VAL A 132 -2.63 10.55 -4.12
CA VAL A 132 -2.36 11.84 -4.75
C VAL A 132 -1.34 11.75 -5.88
N HIS A 133 -0.52 10.69 -5.88
CA HIS A 133 0.42 10.39 -6.96
C HIS A 133 0.61 8.89 -7.14
N GLY A 134 0.73 8.43 -8.39
CA GLY A 134 1.02 7.04 -8.70
C GLY A 134 0.25 6.47 -9.90
N ALA A 135 0.49 5.19 -10.19
CA ALA A 135 -0.09 4.53 -11.35
C ALA A 135 -1.61 4.35 -11.24
N LEU A 136 -2.34 4.79 -12.28
CA LEU A 136 -3.77 4.48 -12.43
C LEU A 136 -3.96 3.06 -12.98
N CYS A 137 -5.04 2.40 -12.56
CA CYS A 137 -5.48 1.15 -13.17
C CYS A 137 -6.26 1.45 -14.46
N TYR A 138 -6.11 0.59 -15.47
CA TYR A 138 -6.90 0.66 -16.71
C TYR A 138 -8.38 0.34 -16.47
N SER A 139 -8.67 -0.47 -15.48
CA SER A 139 -10.02 -0.89 -15.07
C SER A 139 -10.35 -0.34 -13.69
N TYR A 140 -11.59 -0.47 -13.27
CA TYR A 140 -11.97 -0.26 -11.87
C TYR A 140 -11.07 -1.07 -10.94
N SER A 141 -10.66 -0.47 -9.84
CA SER A 141 -9.75 -1.07 -8.88
C SER A 141 -10.26 -2.45 -8.43
N GLY A 142 -9.41 -3.46 -8.56
CA GLY A 142 -9.71 -4.82 -8.15
C GLY A 142 -10.58 -5.65 -9.10
N GLN A 143 -11.07 -5.13 -10.23
CA GLN A 143 -11.99 -5.87 -11.12
C GLN A 143 -11.33 -6.43 -12.39
N CYS A 144 -10.09 -6.04 -12.70
CA CYS A 144 -9.41 -6.48 -13.89
C CYS A 144 -8.92 -7.93 -13.77
N LEU A 145 -9.33 -8.79 -14.72
CA LEU A 145 -8.87 -10.18 -14.84
C LEU A 145 -7.71 -10.35 -15.82
N PHE A 146 -7.26 -9.30 -16.49
CA PHE A 146 -6.30 -9.38 -17.59
C PHE A 146 -5.01 -10.10 -17.20
N SER A 147 -4.40 -9.73 -16.08
CA SER A 147 -3.20 -10.39 -15.55
C SER A 147 -3.46 -11.82 -15.09
N SER A 148 -4.68 -12.13 -14.65
CA SER A 148 -5.07 -13.50 -14.27
C SER A 148 -5.20 -14.41 -15.50
N ILE A 149 -5.79 -13.90 -16.58
CA ILE A 149 -6.00 -14.65 -17.81
C ILE A 149 -4.68 -14.91 -18.54
N LEU A 150 -3.84 -13.90 -18.67
CA LEU A 150 -2.57 -14.03 -19.42
C LEU A 150 -1.47 -14.78 -18.66
N GLY A 151 -1.46 -14.72 -17.33
CA GLY A 151 -0.33 -15.26 -16.57
C GLY A 151 -0.69 -15.85 -15.20
N GLY A 152 -1.96 -16.14 -14.92
CA GLY A 152 -2.39 -16.70 -13.63
C GLY A 152 -2.17 -15.79 -12.42
N ARG A 153 -1.88 -14.49 -12.64
CA ARG A 153 -1.52 -13.52 -11.59
C ARG A 153 -2.70 -12.61 -11.28
N SER A 154 -3.41 -12.89 -10.19
CA SER A 154 -4.58 -12.11 -9.80
C SER A 154 -4.22 -10.70 -9.32
N GLY A 155 -4.78 -9.69 -10.00
CA GLY A 155 -4.66 -8.28 -9.59
C GLY A 155 -5.29 -8.01 -8.23
N ASN A 156 -6.42 -8.69 -7.91
CA ASN A 156 -7.13 -8.54 -6.64
C ASN A 156 -6.34 -9.06 -5.43
N ARG A 157 -5.33 -9.90 -5.68
CA ARG A 157 -4.42 -10.42 -4.67
C ARG A 157 -3.05 -9.74 -4.72
N GLY A 158 -2.97 -8.53 -5.27
CA GLY A 158 -1.73 -7.76 -5.39
C GLY A 158 -0.66 -8.37 -6.30
N ARG A 159 -1.04 -9.32 -7.18
CA ARG A 159 -0.12 -10.05 -8.06
C ARG A 159 -0.13 -9.57 -9.50
N CYS A 160 -0.77 -8.44 -9.79
CA CYS A 160 -0.88 -7.92 -11.14
C CYS A 160 0.49 -7.73 -11.81
N ALA A 161 0.66 -8.32 -13.00
CA ALA A 161 1.87 -8.15 -13.82
C ALA A 161 1.83 -6.88 -14.67
N GLN A 162 0.78 -6.07 -14.55
CA GLN A 162 0.56 -4.84 -15.32
C GLN A 162 0.58 -5.06 -16.86
N PRO A 163 -0.12 -6.06 -17.42
CA PRO A 163 -0.11 -6.29 -18.85
C PRO A 163 -0.61 -5.07 -19.65
N CYS A 164 -1.50 -4.25 -19.07
CA CYS A 164 -1.95 -2.99 -19.68
C CYS A 164 -0.83 -1.96 -19.91
N ARG A 165 0.34 -2.14 -19.30
CA ARG A 165 1.51 -1.26 -19.45
C ARG A 165 2.50 -1.74 -20.52
N LEU A 166 2.19 -2.87 -21.19
CA LEU A 166 3.00 -3.38 -22.28
C LEU A 166 2.59 -2.76 -23.63
N PRO A 167 3.50 -2.70 -24.60
CA PRO A 167 3.14 -2.33 -25.97
C PRO A 167 2.33 -3.44 -26.64
N TYR A 168 1.36 -3.05 -27.44
CA TYR A 168 0.53 -3.94 -28.24
C TYR A 168 0.50 -3.49 -29.70
N VAL A 169 0.43 -4.43 -30.62
CA VAL A 169 0.29 -4.15 -32.05
C VAL A 169 -1.19 -4.14 -32.43
N TYR A 170 -1.67 -3.03 -32.96
CA TYR A 170 -2.99 -2.90 -33.54
C TYR A 170 -2.87 -2.17 -34.89
N GLU A 171 -3.45 -2.74 -35.96
CA GLU A 171 -3.36 -2.24 -37.34
C GLU A 171 -1.90 -1.95 -37.79
N GLY A 172 -0.98 -2.85 -37.42
CA GLY A 172 0.44 -2.73 -37.77
C GLY A 172 1.22 -1.66 -37.00
N LYS A 173 0.61 -1.01 -36.01
CA LYS A 173 1.27 0.00 -35.17
C LYS A 173 1.46 -0.56 -33.75
N GLU A 174 2.70 -0.55 -33.27
CA GLU A 174 3.05 -0.91 -31.91
C GLU A 174 3.00 0.32 -31.01
N GLN A 175 2.15 0.29 -29.97
CA GLN A 175 1.99 1.39 -29.01
C GLN A 175 1.48 0.87 -27.66
N PHE A 176 1.54 1.73 -26.62
CA PHE A 176 1.03 1.45 -25.28
C PHE A 176 -0.48 1.78 -25.17
N TRP A 177 -1.31 1.15 -26.02
CA TRP A 177 -2.73 1.44 -26.20
C TRP A 177 -3.57 1.42 -24.92
N LEU A 178 -3.19 0.59 -23.97
CA LEU A 178 -3.94 0.36 -22.74
C LEU A 178 -3.30 1.04 -21.52
N SER A 179 -2.16 1.76 -21.70
CA SER A 179 -1.44 2.35 -20.58
C SER A 179 -2.01 3.73 -20.23
N PRO A 180 -2.76 3.86 -19.10
CA PRO A 180 -3.17 5.17 -18.62
C PRO A 180 -1.96 5.96 -18.10
N LYS A 181 -2.10 7.29 -18.02
CA LYS A 181 -1.16 8.16 -17.34
C LYS A 181 -1.21 7.91 -15.83
N ASP A 182 -0.13 8.24 -15.14
CA ASP A 182 -0.15 8.25 -13.68
C ASP A 182 -1.00 9.41 -13.17
N ILE A 183 -1.65 9.23 -12.01
CA ILE A 183 -2.36 10.31 -11.33
C ILE A 183 -1.33 11.27 -10.73
N CYS A 184 -1.62 12.56 -10.79
CA CYS A 184 -0.93 13.60 -10.03
C CYS A 184 -1.97 14.66 -9.67
N THR A 185 -2.29 14.79 -8.39
CA THR A 185 -3.30 15.73 -7.88
C THR A 185 -2.69 16.97 -7.25
N LEU A 186 -1.41 17.24 -7.48
CA LEU A 186 -0.70 18.38 -6.87
C LEU A 186 -1.43 19.72 -7.09
N GLN A 187 -2.04 19.90 -8.28
CA GLN A 187 -2.73 21.14 -8.64
C GLN A 187 -4.08 21.33 -7.90
N ILE A 188 -4.67 20.23 -7.42
CA ILE A 188 -5.95 20.22 -6.71
C ILE A 188 -5.79 19.72 -5.26
N LEU A 189 -4.57 19.81 -4.73
CA LEU A 189 -4.29 19.32 -3.38
C LEU A 189 -5.10 20.05 -2.30
N PRO A 190 -5.33 21.36 -2.38
CA PRO A 190 -6.19 22.06 -1.43
C PRO A 190 -7.61 21.48 -1.41
N GLU A 191 -8.20 21.21 -2.57
CA GLU A 191 -9.54 20.64 -2.71
C GLU A 191 -9.60 19.21 -2.16
N VAL A 192 -8.52 18.43 -2.30
CA VAL A 192 -8.41 17.09 -1.69
C VAL A 192 -8.47 17.17 -0.18
N LEU A 193 -7.76 18.13 0.43
CA LEU A 193 -7.78 18.35 1.87
C LEU A 193 -9.14 18.89 2.35
N GLU A 194 -9.76 19.81 1.61
CA GLU A 194 -11.11 20.33 1.90
C GLU A 194 -12.19 19.25 1.81
N ALA A 195 -11.95 18.17 1.04
CA ALA A 195 -12.83 17.02 0.99
C ALA A 195 -12.72 16.10 2.22
N GLY A 196 -11.93 16.47 3.24
CA GLY A 196 -11.77 15.71 4.48
C GLY A 196 -10.79 14.54 4.37
N VAL A 197 -9.82 14.63 3.45
CA VAL A 197 -8.75 13.63 3.36
C VAL A 197 -7.68 13.93 4.40
N ASP A 198 -7.47 12.99 5.32
CA ASP A 198 -6.51 13.13 6.44
C ASP A 198 -5.10 12.67 6.08
N SER A 199 -4.97 11.80 5.08
CA SER A 199 -3.70 11.21 4.68
C SER A 199 -3.52 11.20 3.17
N LEU A 200 -2.39 11.69 2.71
CA LEU A 200 -2.00 11.75 1.31
C LEU A 200 -1.05 10.60 0.97
N LYS A 201 -1.42 9.76 0.00
CA LYS A 201 -0.67 8.56 -0.36
C LYS A 201 0.02 8.70 -1.72
N ILE A 202 1.33 8.49 -1.72
CA ILE A 202 2.14 8.42 -2.94
C ILE A 202 2.53 6.96 -3.17
N GLU A 203 2.27 6.42 -4.36
CA GLU A 203 2.66 5.05 -4.69
C GLU A 203 3.95 5.03 -5.51
N GLY A 204 5.07 4.68 -4.85
CA GLY A 204 6.38 4.59 -5.47
C GLY A 204 7.02 3.20 -5.45
N ARG A 205 6.38 2.17 -4.85
CA ARG A 205 6.99 0.86 -4.57
C ARG A 205 7.64 0.17 -5.77
N MET A 206 7.07 0.30 -6.98
CA MET A 206 7.58 -0.30 -8.22
C MET A 206 8.29 0.71 -9.11
N LYS A 207 8.59 1.87 -8.58
CA LYS A 207 9.22 2.97 -9.30
C LYS A 207 10.70 3.07 -8.92
N ARG A 208 11.44 3.85 -9.70
CA ARG A 208 12.84 4.17 -9.42
C ARG A 208 12.93 5.32 -8.41
N THR A 209 14.12 5.55 -7.86
CA THR A 209 14.38 6.64 -6.91
C THR A 209 14.10 8.03 -7.46
N GLU A 210 14.16 8.20 -8.77
CA GLU A 210 13.94 9.49 -9.46
C GLU A 210 12.44 9.80 -9.67
N TYR A 211 11.55 8.87 -9.38
CA TYR A 211 10.10 9.04 -9.55
C TYR A 211 9.51 9.91 -8.47
#